data_805c82675d8678ebb374352bad6b8859
#
_entry.id   805c82675d8678ebb374352bad6b8859
#
_cell.length_a   1.000
_cell.length_b   1.000
_cell.length_c   1.000
_cell.angle_alpha   90.00
_cell.angle_beta   90.00
_cell.angle_gamma   90.00
#
_symmetry.space_group_name_H-M   'P 1'
#
loop_
_entity.id
_entity.type
_entity.pdbx_description
1 polymer ?
#
loop_
_entity_poly.entity_id
_entity_poly.type
_entity_poly.pdbx_seq_one_letter_code
_entity_poly.pdbx_strand_id
1 'polypeptide(L)' 'SPDSVDLVLCNPPFHQQTSIGCHIAMRMFQQAKNVLRSEGELWVIGNRHLGYQASLKKYFPTVELVASNVKFIILKASC' A
#
# COMPACT_ATOMS: atom_id res chain seq x y z
N SER A 1 15.87 8.47 -5.05
CA SER A 1 15.88 9.67 -4.22
C SER A 1 14.47 10.04 -3.80
N PRO A 2 14.33 10.73 -2.67
CA PRO A 2 13.01 11.13 -2.19
C PRO A 2 12.29 12.01 -3.20
N ASP A 3 10.96 11.90 -3.22
CA ASP A 3 10.11 12.76 -4.03
C ASP A 3 10.41 12.68 -5.52
N SER A 4 10.89 11.53 -5.98
CA SER A 4 11.29 11.39 -7.37
C SER A 4 10.39 10.48 -8.20
N VAL A 5 9.41 9.83 -7.58
CA VAL A 5 8.60 8.80 -8.25
C VAL A 5 7.15 9.23 -8.31
N ASP A 6 6.52 9.07 -9.49
CA ASP A 6 5.12 9.40 -9.69
C ASP A 6 4.18 8.26 -9.32
N LEU A 7 4.63 7.03 -9.49
CA LEU A 7 3.78 5.87 -9.33
C LEU A 7 4.58 4.70 -8.77
N VAL A 8 4.07 4.09 -7.73
CA VAL A 8 4.63 2.86 -7.17
C VAL A 8 3.56 1.78 -7.23
N LEU A 9 3.93 0.60 -7.75
CA LEU A 9 3.07 -0.57 -7.73
C LEU A 9 3.63 -1.54 -6.71
N CYS A 10 2.78 -2.00 -5.81
CA CYS A 10 3.21 -2.81 -4.69
C CYS A 10 2.31 -4.03 -4.54
N ASN A 11 2.94 -5.19 -4.44
CA ASN A 11 2.23 -6.43 -4.18
C ASN A 11 2.94 -7.13 -3.03
N PRO A 12 2.66 -6.73 -1.77
CA PRO A 12 3.37 -7.29 -0.63
C PRO A 12 3.14 -8.79 -0.52
N PRO A 13 4.09 -9.53 0.05
CA PRO A 13 3.89 -10.95 0.30
C PRO A 13 2.74 -11.13 1.28
N PHE A 14 1.80 -12.00 0.91
CA PHE A 14 0.59 -12.11 1.70
C PHE A 14 0.35 -13.49 2.27
N HIS A 15 1.30 -14.38 2.18
CA HIS A 15 1.12 -15.68 2.81
C HIS A 15 1.06 -15.51 4.31
N GLN A 16 0.96 -14.38 4.76
CA GLN A 16 1.11 -14.12 6.02
C GLN A 16 0.27 -13.24 6.65
N GLN A 17 -0.62 -13.75 7.30
CA GLN A 17 -1.26 -13.15 8.43
C GLN A 17 -0.39 -13.24 9.65
N THR A 18 0.91 -13.33 9.45
CA THR A 18 1.88 -13.33 10.54
C THR A 18 2.36 -11.92 10.77
N SER A 19 2.90 -11.66 11.95
CA SER A 19 3.45 -10.35 12.24
C SER A 19 4.62 -10.01 11.31
N ILE A 20 5.33 -11.02 10.82
CA ILE A 20 6.43 -10.79 9.88
C ILE A 20 5.89 -10.27 8.55
N GLY A 21 4.82 -10.89 8.03
CA GLY A 21 4.22 -10.45 6.77
C GLY A 21 3.69 -9.04 6.86
N CYS A 22 2.99 -8.72 7.96
CA CYS A 22 2.48 -7.36 8.17
C CYS A 22 3.62 -6.36 8.26
N HIS A 23 4.70 -6.75 8.91
CA HIS A 23 5.86 -5.88 9.08
C HIS A 23 6.49 -5.52 7.73
N ILE A 24 6.60 -6.51 6.84
CA ILE A 24 7.13 -6.29 5.50
C ILE A 24 6.25 -5.33 4.73
N ALA A 25 4.93 -5.53 4.77
CA ALA A 25 4.00 -4.66 4.06
C ALA A 25 4.09 -3.22 4.55
N MET A 26 4.13 -3.03 5.88
CA MET A 26 4.23 -1.69 6.45
C MET A 26 5.51 -0.99 6.02
N ARG A 27 6.61 -1.73 5.97
CA ARG A 27 7.88 -1.18 5.53
C ARG A 27 7.82 -0.77 4.07
N MET A 28 7.19 -1.58 3.22
CA MET A 28 7.03 -1.24 1.81
C MET A 28 6.22 0.03 1.63
N PHE A 29 5.13 0.17 2.40
CA PHE A 29 4.29 1.37 2.33
C PHE A 29 5.07 2.61 2.77
N GLN A 30 5.85 2.50 3.83
CA GLN A 30 6.64 3.61 4.32
C GLN A 30 7.70 4.03 3.31
N GLN A 31 8.37 3.06 2.69
CA GLN A 31 9.37 3.33 1.67
C GLN A 31 8.74 3.98 0.44
N ALA A 32 7.56 3.51 0.05
CA ALA A 32 6.84 4.11 -1.08
C ALA A 32 6.53 5.57 -0.80
N LYS A 33 6.06 5.87 0.40
CA LYS A 33 5.76 7.25 0.75
C LYS A 33 6.99 8.14 0.65
N ASN A 34 8.15 7.62 1.03
CA ASN A 34 9.38 8.41 1.01
C ASN A 34 9.85 8.75 -0.39
N VAL A 35 9.53 7.91 -1.39
CA VAL A 35 10.01 8.16 -2.76
C VAL A 35 8.96 8.82 -3.64
N LEU A 36 7.69 8.81 -3.26
CA LEU A 36 6.62 9.38 -4.08
C LEU A 36 6.66 10.90 -4.04
N ARG A 37 6.40 11.50 -5.19
CA ARG A 37 6.18 12.94 -5.30
C ARG A 37 4.87 13.31 -4.61
N SER A 38 4.67 14.59 -4.36
CA SER A 38 3.49 15.06 -3.62
C SER A 38 2.17 14.68 -4.29
N GLU A 39 2.17 14.50 -5.62
CA GLU A 39 0.97 14.08 -6.33
C GLU A 39 1.08 12.65 -6.84
N GLY A 40 2.06 11.92 -6.35
CA GLY A 40 2.26 10.55 -6.76
C GLY A 40 1.26 9.60 -6.12
N GLU A 41 1.19 8.40 -6.66
CA GLU A 41 0.24 7.40 -6.21
C GLU A 41 0.93 6.08 -5.91
N LEU A 42 0.49 5.44 -4.84
CA LEU A 42 0.86 4.07 -4.52
C LEU A 42 -0.35 3.19 -4.79
N TRP A 43 -0.18 2.20 -5.65
CA TRP A 43 -1.21 1.20 -5.92
C TRP A 43 -0.80 -0.10 -5.27
N VAL A 44 -1.70 -0.67 -4.47
CA VAL A 44 -1.43 -1.89 -3.71
C VAL A 44 -2.43 -2.96 -4.11
N ILE A 45 -1.94 -4.13 -4.47
CA ILE A 45 -2.76 -5.31 -4.71
C ILE A 45 -2.47 -6.28 -3.57
N GLY A 46 -3.50 -6.77 -2.90
CA GLY A 46 -3.28 -7.70 -1.81
C GLY A 46 -4.54 -8.44 -1.43
N ASN A 47 -4.38 -9.37 -0.51
CA ASN A 47 -5.50 -10.13 0.01
C ASN A 47 -6.36 -9.20 0.87
N ARG A 48 -7.67 -9.22 0.63
CA ARG A 48 -8.58 -8.28 1.29
C ARG A 48 -8.65 -8.45 2.80
N HIS A 49 -8.27 -9.60 3.30
CA HIS A 49 -8.34 -9.88 4.74
C HIS A 49 -7.13 -9.39 5.53
N LEU A 50 -6.13 -8.80 4.85
CA LEU A 50 -4.92 -8.36 5.52
C LEU A 50 -5.00 -6.94 6.11
N GLY A 51 -6.09 -6.23 5.86
CA GLY A 51 -6.29 -4.92 6.47
C GLY A 51 -5.40 -3.82 5.93
N TYR A 52 -4.97 -3.92 4.68
CA TYR A 52 -4.06 -2.95 4.08
C TYR A 52 -4.67 -1.56 4.00
N GLN A 53 -6.00 -1.46 3.86
CA GLN A 53 -6.64 -0.15 3.77
C GLN A 53 -6.39 0.66 5.04
N ALA A 54 -6.55 0.02 6.19
CA ALA A 54 -6.29 0.69 7.46
C ALA A 54 -4.79 0.97 7.64
N SER A 55 -3.94 0.04 7.22
CA SER A 55 -2.50 0.21 7.33
C SER A 55 -2.01 1.38 6.49
N LEU A 56 -2.52 1.52 5.27
CA LEU A 56 -2.13 2.61 4.37
C LEU A 56 -2.51 3.96 4.95
N LYS A 57 -3.62 4.04 5.66
CA LYS A 57 -4.07 5.31 6.23
C LYS A 57 -3.13 5.85 7.29
N LYS A 58 -2.23 5.03 7.81
CA LYS A 58 -1.22 5.50 8.74
C LYS A 58 -0.17 6.36 8.06
N TYR A 59 0.01 6.19 6.75
CA TYR A 59 1.06 6.86 5.99
C TYR A 59 0.52 7.83 4.95
N PHE A 60 -0.71 7.64 4.50
CA PHE A 60 -1.28 8.43 3.41
C PHE A 60 -2.62 9.02 3.85
N PRO A 61 -2.85 10.31 3.60
CA PRO A 61 -4.13 10.92 3.98
C PRO A 61 -5.30 10.45 3.12
N THR A 62 -5.03 10.01 1.89
CA THR A 62 -6.09 9.55 1.00
C THR A 62 -5.83 8.11 0.58
N VAL A 63 -6.79 7.24 0.86
CA VAL A 63 -6.73 5.83 0.45
C VAL A 63 -8.07 5.47 -0.17
N GLU A 64 -8.03 5.02 -1.41
CA GLU A 64 -9.23 4.72 -2.19
C GLU A 64 -9.27 3.26 -2.56
N LEU A 65 -10.42 2.62 -2.38
CA LEU A 65 -10.64 1.26 -2.85
C LEU A 65 -11.00 1.33 -4.34
N VAL A 66 -10.12 0.82 -5.19
CA VAL A 66 -10.30 0.87 -6.64
C VAL A 66 -11.14 -0.30 -7.12
N ALA A 67 -10.85 -1.49 -6.63
CA ALA A 67 -11.57 -2.70 -7.03
C ALA A 67 -11.39 -3.78 -5.96
N SER A 68 -12.32 -4.72 -5.91
CA SER A 68 -12.21 -5.84 -4.99
C SER A 68 -13.01 -7.03 -5.50
N ASN A 69 -12.60 -8.21 -5.06
CA ASN A 69 -13.38 -9.42 -5.23
C ASN A 69 -13.31 -10.20 -3.92
N VAL A 70 -13.73 -11.47 -3.94
CA VAL A 70 -13.78 -12.24 -2.69
C VAL A 70 -12.40 -12.44 -2.07
N LYS A 71 -11.34 -12.32 -2.86
CA LYS A 71 -10.00 -12.67 -2.41
C LYS A 71 -9.06 -11.48 -2.34
N PHE A 72 -9.13 -10.59 -3.32
CA PHE A 72 -8.16 -9.50 -3.46
C PHE A 72 -8.81 -8.13 -3.46
N ILE A 73 -8.01 -7.14 -3.11
CA ILE A 73 -8.38 -5.73 -3.27
C ILE A 73 -7.27 -4.99 -4.00
N ILE A 74 -7.66 -3.91 -4.65
CA ILE A 74 -6.72 -2.96 -5.23
C ILE A 74 -6.99 -1.62 -4.58
N LEU A 75 -5.96 -1.05 -3.98
CA LEU A 75 -6.06 0.22 -3.27
C LEU A 75 -5.15 1.24 -3.91
N LYS A 76 -5.57 2.49 -3.90
CA LYS A 76 -4.76 3.61 -4.37
C LYS A 76 -4.58 4.57 -3.21
N ALA A 77 -3.34 4.87 -2.87
CA ALA A 77 -3.01 5.78 -1.79
C ALA A 77 -2.26 6.97 -2.35
N SER A 78 -2.54 8.15 -1.79
CA SER A 78 -1.88 9.36 -2.24
C SER A 78 -1.81 10.37 -1.10
N CYS A 79 -0.92 11.33 -1.27
CA CYS A 79 -0.76 12.43 -0.32
C CYS A 79 -1.74 13.56 -0.57
#